data_1aaef7f8d27b7853f263557691d8b104
#
_entry.id   1aaef7f8d27b7853f263557691d8b104
#
_cell.length_a   1.000
_cell.length_b   1.000
_cell.length_c   1.000
_cell.angle_alpha   90.00
_cell.angle_beta   90.00
_cell.angle_gamma   90.00
#
_symmetry.space_group_name_H-M   'P 1'
#
loop_
_entity.id
_entity.type
_entity.pdbx_description
1 polymer ?
#
loop_
_entity_poly.entity_id
_entity_poly.type
_entity_poly.pdbx_seq_one_letter_code
_entity_poly.pdbx_strand_id
1 'polypeptide(L)'
;MENQQNNDVVVDRGEAKWSDLWLKEDYWAIWIGFFILLVSAFMIFGARGDIEKKMADYNAVIAAEKAKPFKTVELIQATAAKKALTGASLPSVKSLIGITKTPGKWSSNPVASFVTPAKGDQAAADAAKARAAEALTAAKAAQTAAADAQFKDEALNKAAVDAVSAWESAAKAAAAAKVSAGSNIFLSLVILGLGLGVMFSIGMMAMGNNVPQFFIGFLGVFVLSVFANFLGGFAPTAKYGVNAEI
;
A
#
# COMPACT_ATOMS: atom_id res chain seq x y z
N MET A 1 -52.76 -48.51 13.11
CA MET A 1 -51.76 -48.13 14.12
C MET A 1 -50.72 -47.31 13.40
N GLU A 2 -50.90 -46.02 13.46
CA GLU A 2 -50.15 -45.00 12.75
C GLU A 2 -49.01 -44.54 13.67
N ASN A 3 -47.77 -44.87 13.34
CA ASN A 3 -46.60 -44.46 14.11
C ASN A 3 -46.25 -43.03 13.72
N GLN A 4 -46.72 -42.07 14.50
CA GLN A 4 -46.27 -40.67 14.42
C GLN A 4 -44.82 -40.64 14.92
N GLN A 5 -43.86 -40.58 14.01
CA GLN A 5 -42.49 -40.10 14.31
C GLN A 5 -42.57 -38.64 14.65
N ASN A 6 -42.53 -38.34 15.93
CA ASN A 6 -42.22 -36.97 16.41
C ASN A 6 -40.79 -36.63 15.95
N ASN A 7 -40.69 -35.87 14.86
CA ASN A 7 -39.49 -35.10 14.54
C ASN A 7 -39.39 -33.93 15.53
N ASP A 8 -38.97 -34.20 16.74
CA ASP A 8 -38.48 -33.15 17.63
C ASP A 8 -37.21 -32.54 17.00
N VAL A 9 -37.41 -31.49 16.24
CA VAL A 9 -36.37 -30.57 15.88
C VAL A 9 -35.92 -29.94 17.21
N VAL A 10 -34.83 -30.46 17.77
CA VAL A 10 -34.15 -29.85 18.91
C VAL A 10 -33.60 -28.54 18.45
N VAL A 11 -34.46 -27.51 18.53
CA VAL A 11 -33.96 -26.11 18.43
C VAL A 11 -33.23 -25.85 19.75
N ASP A 12 -31.92 -26.00 19.73
CA ASP A 12 -31.08 -25.57 20.85
C ASP A 12 -31.23 -24.05 21.02
N ARG A 13 -32.20 -23.66 21.86
CA ARG A 13 -32.36 -22.29 22.34
C ARG A 13 -31.33 -22.05 23.44
N GLY A 14 -30.06 -22.03 23.03
CA GLY A 14 -28.98 -21.63 23.92
C GLY A 14 -29.25 -20.24 24.45
N GLU A 15 -29.57 -20.11 25.74
CA GLU A 15 -29.66 -18.80 26.38
C GLU A 15 -28.30 -18.13 26.27
N ALA A 16 -28.25 -17.01 25.52
CA ALA A 16 -27.02 -16.24 25.34
C ALA A 16 -26.59 -15.65 26.72
N LYS A 17 -25.44 -16.07 27.20
CA LYS A 17 -24.86 -15.57 28.45
C LYS A 17 -23.79 -14.53 28.11
N TRP A 18 -23.62 -13.56 28.99
CA TRP A 18 -22.54 -12.56 28.83
C TRP A 18 -21.16 -13.19 28.74
N SER A 19 -20.95 -14.35 29.38
CA SER A 19 -19.71 -15.14 29.29
C SER A 19 -19.42 -15.64 27.87
N ASP A 20 -20.46 -15.84 27.05
CA ASP A 20 -20.31 -16.33 25.68
C ASP A 20 -19.52 -15.36 24.81
N LEU A 21 -19.59 -14.05 25.09
CA LEU A 21 -18.80 -13.01 24.42
C LEU A 21 -17.27 -13.26 24.49
N TRP A 22 -16.81 -14.01 25.49
CA TRP A 22 -15.39 -14.29 25.72
C TRP A 22 -15.05 -15.75 25.56
N LEU A 23 -16.03 -16.64 25.60
CA LEU A 23 -15.82 -18.10 25.58
C LEU A 23 -16.12 -18.75 24.24
N LYS A 24 -16.90 -18.10 23.36
CA LYS A 24 -17.25 -18.65 22.04
C LYS A 24 -16.40 -18.01 20.95
N GLU A 25 -15.91 -18.83 20.01
CA GLU A 25 -15.03 -18.40 18.93
C GLU A 25 -15.69 -17.39 17.97
N ASP A 26 -17.01 -17.51 17.73
CA ASP A 26 -17.76 -16.58 16.87
C ASP A 26 -17.64 -15.14 17.33
N TYR A 27 -17.69 -14.90 18.64
CA TYR A 27 -17.50 -13.57 19.19
C TYR A 27 -16.04 -13.07 19.09
N TRP A 28 -15.06 -13.98 19.14
CA TRP A 28 -13.67 -13.61 18.94
C TRP A 28 -13.39 -13.15 17.52
N ALA A 29 -14.05 -13.73 16.50
CA ALA A 29 -13.97 -13.23 15.14
C ALA A 29 -14.45 -11.77 15.06
N ILE A 30 -15.55 -11.44 15.77
CA ILE A 30 -16.07 -10.07 15.86
C ILE A 30 -15.08 -9.16 16.59
N TRP A 31 -14.52 -9.56 17.74
CA TRP A 31 -13.55 -8.76 18.49
C TRP A 31 -12.29 -8.47 17.70
N ILE A 32 -11.74 -9.46 17.00
CA ILE A 32 -10.56 -9.29 16.15
C ILE A 32 -10.89 -8.36 14.97
N GLY A 33 -12.06 -8.51 14.36
CA GLY A 33 -12.52 -7.59 13.30
C GLY A 33 -12.63 -6.14 13.81
N PHE A 34 -13.25 -5.93 14.96
CA PHE A 34 -13.31 -4.62 15.60
C PHE A 34 -11.93 -4.05 15.94
N PHE A 35 -11.03 -4.87 16.47
CA PHE A 35 -9.66 -4.45 16.77
C PHE A 35 -8.94 -3.97 15.52
N ILE A 36 -9.02 -4.71 14.42
CA ILE A 36 -8.41 -4.32 13.13
C ILE A 36 -9.03 -3.01 12.63
N LEU A 37 -10.35 -2.86 12.72
CA LEU A 37 -11.05 -1.63 12.33
C LEU A 37 -10.61 -0.44 13.18
N LEU A 38 -10.52 -0.60 14.51
CA LEU A 38 -10.10 0.46 15.42
C LEU A 38 -8.65 0.87 15.17
N VAL A 39 -7.73 -0.10 14.99
CA VAL A 39 -6.34 0.20 14.65
C VAL A 39 -6.26 0.95 13.32
N SER A 40 -6.99 0.50 12.30
CA SER A 40 -7.04 1.15 11.00
C SER A 40 -7.61 2.57 11.09
N ALA A 41 -8.70 2.75 11.83
CA ALA A 41 -9.30 4.04 12.09
C ALA A 41 -8.34 4.98 12.83
N PHE A 42 -7.68 4.50 13.88
CA PHE A 42 -6.69 5.27 14.64
C PHE A 42 -5.52 5.72 13.76
N MET A 43 -5.02 4.83 12.89
CA MET A 43 -3.93 5.16 11.95
C MET A 43 -4.34 6.25 10.96
N ILE A 44 -5.57 6.21 10.47
CA ILE A 44 -6.09 7.18 9.50
C ILE A 44 -6.44 8.51 10.19
N PHE A 45 -7.21 8.45 11.29
CA PHE A 45 -7.65 9.65 11.99
C PHE A 45 -6.49 10.38 12.68
N GLY A 46 -5.49 9.66 13.20
CA GLY A 46 -4.29 10.27 13.78
C GLY A 46 -3.47 11.08 12.77
N ALA A 47 -3.53 10.72 11.49
CA ALA A 47 -2.83 11.42 10.42
C ALA A 47 -3.71 12.40 9.63
N ARG A 48 -5.01 12.46 9.93
CA ARG A 48 -5.98 13.25 9.17
C ARG A 48 -5.63 14.74 9.16
N GLY A 49 -5.25 15.30 10.30
CA GLY A 49 -4.89 16.73 10.41
C GLY A 49 -3.70 17.10 9.52
N ASP A 50 -2.69 16.25 9.47
CA ASP A 50 -1.52 16.46 8.60
C ASP A 50 -1.89 16.37 7.12
N ILE A 51 -2.80 15.45 6.76
CA ILE A 51 -3.28 15.30 5.38
C ILE A 51 -4.09 16.54 4.97
N GLU A 52 -5.03 16.97 5.81
CA GLU A 52 -5.87 18.13 5.56
C GLU A 52 -5.03 19.41 5.41
N LYS A 53 -4.05 19.62 6.28
CA LYS A 53 -3.11 20.73 6.19
C LYS A 53 -2.33 20.71 4.87
N LYS A 54 -1.68 19.59 4.54
CA LYS A 54 -0.95 19.45 3.28
C LYS A 54 -1.86 19.64 2.06
N MET A 55 -3.10 19.16 2.12
CA MET A 55 -4.07 19.36 1.05
C MET A 55 -4.42 20.83 0.88
N ALA A 56 -4.61 21.57 1.98
CA ALA A 56 -4.86 23.01 1.96
C ALA A 56 -3.66 23.77 1.38
N ASP A 57 -2.43 23.44 1.81
CA ASP A 57 -1.20 24.02 1.32
C ASP A 57 -1.05 23.82 -0.20
N TYR A 58 -1.25 22.57 -0.69
CA TYR A 58 -1.20 22.32 -2.14
C TYR A 58 -2.30 23.05 -2.91
N ASN A 59 -3.51 23.15 -2.35
CA ASN A 59 -4.60 23.89 -2.99
C ASN A 59 -4.26 25.39 -3.10
N ALA A 60 -3.66 26.00 -2.07
CA ALA A 60 -3.23 27.39 -2.08
C ALA A 60 -2.16 27.63 -3.16
N VAL A 61 -1.14 26.76 -3.24
CA VAL A 61 -0.11 26.85 -4.28
C VAL A 61 -0.74 26.68 -5.68
N ILE A 62 -1.60 25.69 -5.88
CA ILE A 62 -2.26 25.44 -7.17
C ILE A 62 -3.11 26.67 -7.58
N ALA A 63 -3.82 27.31 -6.64
CA ALA A 63 -4.63 28.49 -6.94
C ALA A 63 -3.75 29.68 -7.35
N ALA A 64 -2.67 29.95 -6.61
CA ALA A 64 -1.74 31.01 -6.93
C ALA A 64 -1.04 30.82 -8.28
N GLU A 65 -0.59 29.59 -8.55
CA GLU A 65 0.14 29.27 -9.76
C GLU A 65 -0.74 29.24 -11.03
N LYS A 66 -2.03 28.91 -10.89
CA LYS A 66 -3.00 28.96 -11.99
C LYS A 66 -3.33 30.38 -12.46
N ALA A 67 -3.06 31.39 -11.64
CA ALA A 67 -3.25 32.79 -12.03
C ALA A 67 -2.15 33.30 -12.99
N LYS A 68 -1.04 32.56 -13.14
CA LYS A 68 0.06 32.90 -14.03
C LYS A 68 -0.28 32.55 -15.49
N PRO A 69 0.33 33.23 -16.49
CA PRO A 69 -0.04 33.08 -17.91
C PRO A 69 0.41 31.74 -18.51
N PHE A 70 1.23 30.97 -17.83
CA PHE A 70 1.70 29.68 -18.27
C PHE A 70 1.84 28.68 -17.13
N LYS A 71 1.98 27.41 -17.47
CA LYS A 71 2.13 26.31 -16.51
C LYS A 71 3.53 26.34 -15.87
N THR A 72 3.58 26.44 -14.56
CA THR A 72 4.83 26.56 -13.79
C THR A 72 5.29 25.22 -13.21
N VAL A 73 6.55 25.15 -12.81
CA VAL A 73 7.12 23.99 -12.07
C VAL A 73 6.34 23.75 -10.80
N GLU A 74 6.03 24.80 -10.05
CA GLU A 74 5.32 24.75 -8.78
C GLU A 74 3.90 24.19 -8.95
N LEU A 75 3.19 24.60 -10.02
CA LEU A 75 1.86 24.06 -10.35
C LEU A 75 1.90 22.57 -10.61
N ILE A 76 2.89 22.11 -11.40
CA ILE A 76 3.06 20.70 -11.74
C ILE A 76 3.39 19.90 -10.48
N GLN A 77 4.35 20.36 -9.69
CA GLN A 77 4.78 19.69 -8.46
C GLN A 77 3.66 19.62 -7.43
N ALA A 78 2.95 20.72 -7.16
CA ALA A 78 1.85 20.77 -6.21
C ALA A 78 0.69 19.85 -6.66
N THR A 79 0.37 19.85 -7.96
CA THR A 79 -0.68 18.97 -8.51
C THR A 79 -0.30 17.50 -8.38
N ALA A 80 0.95 17.14 -8.67
CA ALA A 80 1.45 15.78 -8.53
C ALA A 80 1.50 15.35 -7.05
N ALA A 81 1.97 16.23 -6.16
CA ALA A 81 2.03 15.96 -4.71
C ALA A 81 0.62 15.79 -4.11
N LYS A 82 -0.34 16.64 -4.50
CA LYS A 82 -1.74 16.51 -4.10
C LYS A 82 -2.33 15.17 -4.56
N LYS A 83 -2.10 14.77 -5.81
CA LYS A 83 -2.57 13.48 -6.34
C LYS A 83 -1.94 12.27 -5.62
N ALA A 84 -0.68 12.41 -5.21
CA ALA A 84 0.03 11.37 -4.46
C ALA A 84 -0.37 11.30 -2.97
N LEU A 85 -1.08 12.32 -2.46
CA LEU A 85 -1.51 12.37 -1.07
C LEU A 85 -2.74 11.49 -0.86
N THR A 86 -2.50 10.23 -0.54
CA THR A 86 -3.53 9.21 -0.27
C THR A 86 -3.31 8.61 1.11
N GLY A 87 -4.31 7.92 1.66
CA GLY A 87 -4.17 7.16 2.90
C GLY A 87 -3.02 6.14 2.85
N ALA A 88 -2.80 5.52 1.69
CA ALA A 88 -1.69 4.59 1.47
C ALA A 88 -0.30 5.27 1.50
N SER A 89 -0.22 6.60 1.40
CA SER A 89 1.04 7.35 1.50
C SER A 89 1.53 7.56 2.94
N LEU A 90 0.67 7.28 3.94
CA LEU A 90 1.02 7.39 5.35
C LEU A 90 2.14 6.42 5.73
N PRO A 91 3.15 6.84 6.53
CA PRO A 91 4.25 5.97 6.93
C PRO A 91 3.78 4.71 7.64
N SER A 92 2.79 4.82 8.54
CA SER A 92 2.20 3.70 9.27
C SER A 92 1.54 2.68 8.33
N VAL A 93 0.77 3.15 7.35
CA VAL A 93 0.10 2.30 6.35
C VAL A 93 1.13 1.65 5.43
N LYS A 94 2.17 2.38 5.01
CA LYS A 94 3.29 1.81 4.22
C LYS A 94 4.02 0.70 4.95
N SER A 95 4.23 0.85 6.26
CA SER A 95 4.85 -0.20 7.08
C SER A 95 3.98 -1.46 7.12
N LEU A 96 2.66 -1.32 7.30
CA LEU A 96 1.70 -2.42 7.24
C LEU A 96 1.71 -3.13 5.88
N ILE A 97 1.61 -2.37 4.78
CA ILE A 97 1.71 -2.92 3.43
C ILE A 97 3.04 -3.66 3.23
N GLY A 98 4.12 -3.16 3.87
CA GLY A 98 5.44 -3.78 3.81
C GLY A 98 5.49 -5.18 4.38
N ILE A 99 4.76 -5.46 5.48
CA ILE A 99 4.72 -6.77 6.14
C ILE A 99 3.62 -7.69 5.60
N THR A 100 2.61 -7.20 4.90
CA THR A 100 1.53 -7.99 4.30
C THR A 100 1.82 -8.47 2.88
N LYS A 101 3.10 -8.48 2.48
CA LYS A 101 3.51 -8.96 1.15
C LYS A 101 3.28 -10.45 1.00
N THR A 102 2.77 -10.85 -0.17
CA THR A 102 2.57 -12.23 -0.57
C THR A 102 3.63 -12.67 -1.59
N PRO A 103 3.87 -14.00 -1.77
CA PRO A 103 4.72 -14.51 -2.82
C PRO A 103 4.36 -13.96 -4.20
N GLY A 104 5.36 -13.52 -4.95
CA GLY A 104 5.18 -12.94 -6.28
C GLY A 104 5.00 -14.01 -7.37
N LYS A 105 4.65 -13.57 -8.58
CA LYS A 105 4.59 -14.45 -9.77
C LYS A 105 5.99 -14.94 -10.16
N TRP A 106 6.10 -16.21 -10.54
CA TRP A 106 7.35 -16.83 -10.96
C TRP A 106 7.11 -17.81 -12.12
N SER A 107 8.17 -18.17 -12.88
CA SER A 107 8.07 -19.10 -14.01
C SER A 107 9.15 -20.19 -13.96
N SER A 108 10.40 -19.81 -14.12
CA SER A 108 11.54 -20.74 -14.15
C SER A 108 12.32 -20.78 -12.84
N ASN A 109 12.29 -19.70 -12.05
CA ASN A 109 12.99 -19.58 -10.78
C ASN A 109 12.02 -19.42 -9.61
N PRO A 110 11.77 -20.47 -8.80
CA PRO A 110 10.87 -20.41 -7.64
C PRO A 110 11.29 -19.37 -6.58
N VAL A 111 12.59 -19.15 -6.42
CA VAL A 111 13.13 -18.19 -5.45
C VAL A 111 12.69 -16.76 -5.79
N ALA A 112 12.47 -16.46 -7.06
CA ALA A 112 12.00 -15.15 -7.50
C ALA A 112 10.62 -14.76 -6.95
N SER A 113 9.83 -15.75 -6.46
CA SER A 113 8.57 -15.51 -5.77
C SER A 113 8.77 -14.80 -4.42
N PHE A 114 9.88 -15.07 -3.75
CA PHE A 114 10.18 -14.58 -2.40
C PHE A 114 11.27 -13.50 -2.40
N VAL A 115 12.22 -13.61 -3.34
CA VAL A 115 13.35 -12.69 -3.46
C VAL A 115 13.35 -12.11 -4.85
N THR A 116 13.01 -10.83 -4.95
CA THR A 116 13.10 -10.11 -6.22
C THR A 116 14.45 -9.42 -6.26
N PRO A 117 15.32 -9.70 -7.24
CA PRO A 117 16.57 -8.98 -7.38
C PRO A 117 16.33 -7.51 -7.72
N ALA A 118 17.29 -6.65 -7.38
CA ALA A 118 17.30 -5.28 -7.86
C ALA A 118 17.28 -5.29 -9.40
N LYS A 119 16.43 -4.43 -9.99
CA LYS A 119 16.31 -4.29 -11.45
C LYS A 119 16.54 -2.84 -11.82
N GLY A 120 17.17 -2.64 -12.97
CA GLY A 120 17.46 -1.34 -13.52
C GLY A 120 18.97 -1.03 -13.50
N ASP A 121 19.34 -0.07 -14.31
CA ASP A 121 20.71 0.45 -14.37
C ASP A 121 20.79 1.67 -13.44
N GLN A 122 21.57 1.54 -12.36
CA GLN A 122 21.75 2.61 -11.38
C GLN A 122 22.43 3.83 -12.02
N ALA A 123 23.44 3.61 -12.88
CA ALA A 123 24.16 4.70 -13.54
C ALA A 123 23.22 5.46 -14.49
N ALA A 124 22.40 4.74 -15.27
CA ALA A 124 21.41 5.35 -16.15
C ALA A 124 20.35 6.11 -15.37
N ALA A 125 19.88 5.57 -14.22
CA ALA A 125 18.91 6.24 -13.36
C ALA A 125 19.48 7.51 -12.73
N ASP A 126 20.73 7.48 -12.28
CA ASP A 126 21.40 8.64 -11.68
C ASP A 126 21.71 9.71 -12.74
N ALA A 127 22.10 9.33 -13.94
CA ALA A 127 22.25 10.25 -15.06
C ALA A 127 20.90 10.91 -15.46
N ALA A 128 19.83 10.14 -15.48
CA ALA A 128 18.49 10.68 -15.77
C ALA A 128 18.02 11.66 -14.68
N LYS A 129 18.28 11.37 -13.40
CA LYS A 129 17.99 12.27 -12.28
C LYS A 129 18.81 13.56 -12.36
N ALA A 130 20.10 13.46 -12.70
CA ALA A 130 20.97 14.63 -12.86
C ALA A 130 20.46 15.55 -13.97
N ARG A 131 20.09 15.01 -15.13
CA ARG A 131 19.47 15.78 -16.23
C ARG A 131 18.16 16.45 -15.82
N ALA A 132 17.32 15.74 -15.06
CA ALA A 132 16.07 16.29 -14.56
C ALA A 132 16.31 17.43 -13.55
N ALA A 133 17.34 17.35 -12.71
CA ALA A 133 17.73 18.39 -11.77
C ALA A 133 18.29 19.64 -12.48
N GLU A 134 19.12 19.45 -13.51
CA GLU A 134 19.63 20.52 -14.35
C GLU A 134 18.51 21.25 -15.08
N ALA A 135 17.61 20.49 -15.72
CA ALA A 135 16.44 21.04 -16.39
C ALA A 135 15.49 21.76 -15.44
N LEU A 136 15.36 21.29 -14.18
CA LEU A 136 14.59 21.97 -13.14
C LEU A 136 15.19 23.35 -12.81
N THR A 137 16.51 23.42 -12.68
CA THR A 137 17.23 24.69 -12.40
C THR A 137 17.03 25.66 -13.55
N ALA A 138 17.15 25.21 -14.79
CA ALA A 138 16.91 26.04 -15.97
C ALA A 138 15.44 26.52 -16.06
N ALA A 139 14.48 25.63 -15.78
CA ALA A 139 13.06 25.98 -15.78
C ALA A 139 12.74 27.05 -14.72
N LYS A 140 13.28 26.92 -13.51
CA LYS A 140 13.09 27.92 -12.45
C LYS A 140 13.74 29.26 -12.80
N ALA A 141 14.94 29.27 -13.37
CA ALA A 141 15.61 30.49 -13.81
C ALA A 141 14.79 31.23 -14.89
N ALA A 142 14.29 30.50 -15.89
CA ALA A 142 13.43 31.07 -16.93
C ALA A 142 12.10 31.61 -16.38
N GLN A 143 11.48 30.92 -15.42
CA GLN A 143 10.28 31.39 -14.72
C GLN A 143 10.54 32.67 -13.93
N THR A 144 11.69 32.75 -13.25
CA THR A 144 12.08 33.97 -12.51
C THR A 144 12.26 35.14 -13.47
N ALA A 145 12.96 34.97 -14.58
CA ALA A 145 13.15 36.01 -15.57
C ALA A 145 11.80 36.51 -16.15
N ALA A 146 10.85 35.61 -16.41
CA ALA A 146 9.51 36.00 -16.86
C ALA A 146 8.73 36.73 -15.78
N ALA A 147 8.87 36.34 -14.51
CA ALA A 147 8.23 37.01 -13.37
C ALA A 147 8.81 38.42 -13.10
N ASP A 148 10.11 38.56 -13.22
CA ASP A 148 10.80 39.86 -13.06
C ASP A 148 10.34 40.86 -14.14
N ALA A 149 10.05 40.39 -15.35
CA ALA A 149 9.41 41.13 -16.42
C ALA A 149 7.89 41.30 -16.25
N GLN A 150 7.34 40.93 -15.07
CA GLN A 150 5.90 40.95 -14.77
C GLN A 150 5.04 40.20 -15.82
N PHE A 151 5.61 39.19 -16.45
CA PHE A 151 5.00 38.40 -17.53
C PHE A 151 4.58 39.18 -18.77
N LYS A 152 5.14 40.41 -18.95
CA LYS A 152 4.80 41.27 -20.09
C LYS A 152 5.66 40.98 -21.33
N ASP A 153 6.79 40.30 -21.16
CA ASP A 153 7.69 39.94 -22.24
C ASP A 153 7.31 38.55 -22.78
N GLU A 154 6.83 38.52 -24.01
CA GLU A 154 6.36 37.30 -24.69
C GLU A 154 7.52 36.33 -24.94
N ALA A 155 8.72 36.79 -25.24
CA ALA A 155 9.89 35.96 -25.46
C ALA A 155 10.34 35.26 -24.17
N LEU A 156 10.35 35.98 -23.04
CA LEU A 156 10.64 35.36 -21.74
C LEU A 156 9.56 34.39 -21.30
N ASN A 157 8.29 34.70 -21.54
CA ASN A 157 7.19 33.76 -21.25
C ASN A 157 7.33 32.47 -22.08
N LYS A 158 7.65 32.61 -23.37
CA LYS A 158 7.88 31.45 -24.23
C LYS A 158 9.08 30.62 -23.75
N ALA A 159 10.19 31.26 -23.41
CA ALA A 159 11.36 30.60 -22.88
C ALA A 159 11.05 29.83 -21.59
N ALA A 160 10.22 30.39 -20.71
CA ALA A 160 9.78 29.73 -19.49
C ALA A 160 8.91 28.49 -19.80
N VAL A 161 7.97 28.57 -20.74
CA VAL A 161 7.14 27.44 -21.19
C VAL A 161 8.01 26.33 -21.76
N ASP A 162 8.95 26.66 -22.64
CA ASP A 162 9.84 25.69 -23.28
C ASP A 162 10.74 24.99 -22.24
N ALA A 163 11.29 25.75 -21.27
CA ALA A 163 12.13 25.22 -20.20
C ALA A 163 11.33 24.31 -19.24
N VAL A 164 10.09 24.67 -18.87
CA VAL A 164 9.20 23.84 -18.06
C VAL A 164 8.84 22.53 -18.77
N SER A 165 8.57 22.60 -20.08
CA SER A 165 8.29 21.40 -20.89
C SER A 165 9.50 20.48 -21.00
N ALA A 166 10.70 21.03 -21.15
CA ALA A 166 11.95 20.28 -21.17
C ALA A 166 12.18 19.58 -19.82
N TRP A 167 11.97 20.29 -18.70
CA TRP A 167 12.05 19.70 -17.37
C TRP A 167 10.99 18.58 -17.18
N GLU A 168 9.74 18.80 -17.56
CA GLU A 168 8.68 17.79 -17.42
C GLU A 168 9.04 16.50 -18.18
N SER A 169 9.64 16.63 -19.37
CA SER A 169 10.13 15.50 -20.16
C SER A 169 11.29 14.78 -19.49
N ALA A 170 12.27 15.53 -18.96
CA ALA A 170 13.40 14.98 -18.22
C ALA A 170 12.96 14.29 -16.91
N ALA A 171 12.00 14.89 -16.20
CA ALA A 171 11.43 14.30 -14.98
C ALA A 171 10.68 12.99 -15.27
N LYS A 172 9.94 12.89 -16.37
CA LYS A 172 9.30 11.65 -16.84
C LYS A 172 10.34 10.59 -17.19
N ALA A 173 11.42 10.96 -17.89
CA ALA A 173 12.51 10.05 -18.20
C ALA A 173 13.21 9.52 -16.92
N ALA A 174 13.48 10.41 -15.95
CA ALA A 174 14.03 10.01 -14.65
C ALA A 174 13.08 9.10 -13.87
N ALA A 175 11.77 9.34 -13.96
CA ALA A 175 10.76 8.47 -13.35
C ALA A 175 10.67 7.10 -14.04
N ALA A 176 10.91 7.02 -15.35
CA ALA A 176 10.94 5.76 -16.10
C ALA A 176 12.23 4.95 -15.84
N ALA A 177 13.36 5.63 -15.63
CA ALA A 177 14.65 5.02 -15.31
C ALA A 177 14.77 4.50 -13.86
N LYS A 178 13.64 4.20 -13.19
CA LYS A 178 13.64 3.73 -11.79
C LYS A 178 14.40 2.42 -11.64
N VAL A 179 15.34 2.44 -10.70
CA VAL A 179 15.92 1.21 -10.15
C VAL A 179 14.96 0.69 -9.09
N SER A 180 14.53 -0.55 -9.26
CA SER A 180 13.80 -1.26 -8.22
C SER A 180 14.81 -1.86 -7.25
N ALA A 181 14.80 -1.43 -6.01
CA ALA A 181 15.53 -2.12 -4.95
C ALA A 181 15.02 -3.56 -4.87
N GLY A 182 15.93 -4.51 -4.78
CA GLY A 182 15.56 -5.91 -4.54
C GLY A 182 14.74 -6.02 -3.25
N SER A 183 13.83 -6.99 -3.19
CA SER A 183 13.01 -7.23 -2.00
C SER A 183 13.13 -8.68 -1.59
N ASN A 184 13.25 -8.90 -0.28
CA ASN A 184 13.14 -10.22 0.35
C ASN A 184 11.95 -10.20 1.28
N ILE A 185 10.95 -11.03 0.99
CA ILE A 185 9.70 -11.05 1.76
C ILE A 185 9.67 -12.12 2.86
N PHE A 186 10.70 -12.95 2.99
CA PHE A 186 10.73 -14.00 4.01
C PHE A 186 10.56 -13.44 5.42
N LEU A 187 11.31 -12.39 5.75
CA LEU A 187 11.19 -11.76 7.06
C LEU A 187 9.77 -11.17 7.28
N SER A 188 9.19 -10.56 6.26
CA SER A 188 7.82 -10.04 6.31
C SER A 188 6.80 -11.14 6.58
N LEU A 189 6.94 -12.30 5.91
CA LEU A 189 6.07 -13.47 6.14
C LEU A 189 6.22 -14.04 7.55
N VAL A 190 7.46 -14.12 8.05
CA VAL A 190 7.71 -14.58 9.44
C VAL A 190 7.06 -13.62 10.45
N ILE A 191 7.27 -12.31 10.29
CA ILE A 191 6.65 -11.29 11.18
C ILE A 191 5.13 -11.37 11.11
N LEU A 192 4.56 -11.50 9.91
CA LEU A 192 3.12 -11.61 9.71
C LEU A 192 2.56 -12.88 10.36
N GLY A 193 3.17 -14.04 10.10
CA GLY A 193 2.73 -15.32 10.65
C GLY A 193 2.81 -15.36 12.17
N LEU A 194 3.91 -14.89 12.76
CA LEU A 194 4.06 -14.81 14.21
C LEU A 194 3.09 -13.79 14.82
N GLY A 195 2.96 -12.61 14.21
CA GLY A 195 2.05 -11.56 14.69
C GLY A 195 0.59 -12.01 14.71
N LEU A 196 0.11 -12.61 13.61
CA LEU A 196 -1.24 -13.17 13.53
C LEU A 196 -1.41 -14.35 14.50
N GLY A 197 -0.40 -15.25 14.58
CA GLY A 197 -0.42 -16.38 15.51
C GLY A 197 -0.56 -15.95 16.96
N VAL A 198 0.18 -14.93 17.38
CA VAL A 198 0.06 -14.35 18.73
C VAL A 198 -1.31 -13.71 18.92
N MET A 199 -1.78 -12.92 17.96
CA MET A 199 -3.08 -12.25 18.05
C MET A 199 -4.22 -13.26 18.23
N PHE A 200 -4.28 -14.33 17.44
CA PHE A 200 -5.30 -15.37 17.57
C PHE A 200 -5.11 -16.21 18.86
N SER A 201 -3.86 -16.40 19.29
CA SER A 201 -3.57 -17.13 20.55
C SER A 201 -4.12 -16.42 21.78
N ILE A 202 -4.22 -15.09 21.77
CA ILE A 202 -4.87 -14.32 22.84
C ILE A 202 -6.35 -14.71 22.97
N GLY A 203 -7.06 -14.85 21.85
CA GLY A 203 -8.44 -15.32 21.84
C GLY A 203 -8.56 -16.76 22.35
N MET A 204 -7.69 -17.66 21.91
CA MET A 204 -7.66 -19.06 22.37
C MET A 204 -7.38 -19.18 23.86
N MET A 205 -6.48 -18.32 24.38
CA MET A 205 -6.20 -18.26 25.82
C MET A 205 -7.42 -17.81 26.62
N ALA A 206 -8.15 -16.79 26.15
CA ALA A 206 -9.35 -16.30 26.82
C ALA A 206 -10.50 -17.34 26.81
N MET A 207 -10.56 -18.18 25.78
CA MET A 207 -11.51 -19.31 25.71
C MET A 207 -11.09 -20.53 26.54
N GLY A 208 -9.91 -20.48 27.18
CA GLY A 208 -9.40 -21.60 28.00
C GLY A 208 -8.85 -22.78 27.18
N ASN A 209 -8.55 -22.57 25.90
CA ASN A 209 -8.03 -23.59 25.01
C ASN A 209 -6.50 -23.76 25.13
N ASN A 210 -5.98 -24.87 24.59
CA ASN A 210 -4.55 -25.17 24.60
C ASN A 210 -3.80 -24.27 23.58
N VAL A 211 -3.26 -23.15 24.06
CA VAL A 211 -2.57 -22.15 23.26
C VAL A 211 -1.36 -22.70 22.49
N PRO A 212 -0.44 -23.48 23.07
CA PRO A 212 0.70 -24.05 22.34
C PRO A 212 0.28 -24.92 21.17
N GLN A 213 -0.71 -25.79 21.37
CA GLN A 213 -1.22 -26.68 20.33
C GLN A 213 -1.88 -25.89 19.20
N PHE A 214 -2.69 -24.87 19.54
CA PHE A 214 -3.29 -23.96 18.59
C PHE A 214 -2.23 -23.23 17.77
N PHE A 215 -1.23 -22.64 18.44
CA PHE A 215 -0.19 -21.85 17.78
C PHE A 215 0.60 -22.66 16.75
N ILE A 216 0.96 -23.90 17.08
CA ILE A 216 1.64 -24.81 16.15
C ILE A 216 0.73 -25.15 14.98
N GLY A 217 -0.55 -25.47 15.24
CA GLY A 217 -1.54 -25.74 14.18
C GLY A 217 -1.74 -24.52 13.26
N PHE A 218 -1.85 -23.32 13.85
CA PHE A 218 -1.97 -22.07 13.10
C PHE A 218 -0.76 -21.85 12.18
N LEU A 219 0.46 -22.02 12.69
CA LEU A 219 1.67 -21.89 11.87
C LEU A 219 1.70 -22.89 10.72
N GLY A 220 1.22 -24.13 10.96
CA GLY A 220 1.07 -25.13 9.90
C GLY A 220 0.13 -24.66 8.79
N VAL A 221 -1.06 -24.15 9.15
CA VAL A 221 -2.04 -23.62 8.19
C VAL A 221 -1.48 -22.36 7.50
N PHE A 222 -0.80 -21.47 8.22
CA PHE A 222 -0.18 -20.29 7.64
C PHE A 222 0.87 -20.66 6.57
N VAL A 223 1.75 -21.63 6.85
CA VAL A 223 2.75 -22.12 5.90
C VAL A 223 2.06 -22.74 4.68
N LEU A 224 1.00 -23.53 4.86
CA LEU A 224 0.21 -24.07 3.76
C LEU A 224 -0.43 -22.96 2.91
N SER A 225 -0.95 -21.90 3.53
CA SER A 225 -1.50 -20.73 2.83
C SER A 225 -0.44 -20.02 2.00
N VAL A 226 0.76 -19.79 2.57
CA VAL A 226 1.90 -19.21 1.84
C VAL A 226 2.29 -20.10 0.66
N PHE A 227 2.31 -21.42 0.87
CA PHE A 227 2.62 -22.39 -0.18
C PHE A 227 1.56 -22.40 -1.28
N ALA A 228 0.27 -22.32 -0.93
CA ALA A 228 -0.81 -22.20 -1.92
C ALA A 228 -0.68 -20.94 -2.77
N ASN A 229 -0.39 -19.79 -2.15
CA ASN A 229 -0.10 -18.53 -2.86
C ASN A 229 1.12 -18.65 -3.77
N PHE A 230 2.17 -19.33 -3.30
CA PHE A 230 3.37 -19.60 -4.10
C PHE A 230 3.05 -20.44 -5.34
N LEU A 231 2.27 -21.51 -5.19
CA LEU A 231 1.83 -22.34 -6.33
C LEU A 231 0.93 -21.56 -7.29
N GLY A 232 -0.02 -20.79 -6.76
CA GLY A 232 -0.89 -19.92 -7.57
C GLY A 232 -0.13 -18.82 -8.31
N GLY A 233 1.06 -18.44 -7.84
CA GLY A 233 1.98 -17.51 -8.50
C GLY A 233 2.76 -18.10 -9.69
N PHE A 234 2.67 -19.42 -9.94
CA PHE A 234 3.35 -20.06 -11.05
C PHE A 234 2.73 -19.66 -12.39
N ALA A 235 3.44 -18.87 -13.17
CA ALA A 235 2.91 -18.26 -14.39
C ALA A 235 2.34 -19.24 -15.43
N PRO A 236 2.89 -20.47 -15.63
CA PRO A 236 2.31 -21.45 -16.56
C PRO A 236 0.90 -21.91 -16.18
N THR A 237 0.53 -21.92 -14.90
CA THR A 237 -0.81 -22.36 -14.44
C THR A 237 -1.88 -21.30 -14.67
N ALA A 238 -1.51 -20.04 -14.88
CA ALA A 238 -2.45 -18.97 -15.20
C ALA A 238 -3.27 -19.26 -16.48
N LYS A 239 -2.71 -20.03 -17.43
CA LYS A 239 -3.40 -20.47 -18.63
C LYS A 239 -4.59 -21.39 -18.36
N TYR A 240 -4.59 -22.04 -17.20
CA TYR A 240 -5.65 -22.99 -16.77
C TYR A 240 -6.59 -22.37 -15.74
N GLY A 241 -6.56 -21.03 -15.59
CA GLY A 241 -7.43 -20.32 -14.65
C GLY A 241 -7.00 -20.44 -13.17
N VAL A 242 -5.84 -21.03 -12.89
CA VAL A 242 -5.27 -21.06 -11.54
C VAL A 242 -4.46 -19.78 -11.33
N ASN A 243 -5.08 -18.80 -10.71
CA ASN A 243 -4.46 -17.52 -10.36
C ASN A 243 -4.37 -17.39 -8.84
N ALA A 244 -3.33 -16.69 -8.36
CA ALA A 244 -3.20 -16.32 -6.96
C ALA A 244 -4.19 -15.21 -6.50
N GLU A 245 -5.06 -14.79 -7.40
CA GLU A 245 -6.10 -13.78 -7.15
C GLU A 245 -7.43 -14.50 -6.80
N ILE A 246 -7.47 -15.13 -5.63
CA ILE A 246 -8.70 -15.61 -5.00
C ILE A 246 -8.90 -14.84 -3.70
#